data_04bd8cf5d66012e087c58db1a60cbf94
#
_entry.id   04bd8cf5d66012e087c58db1a60cbf94
#
_cell.length_a   1.000
_cell.length_b   1.000
_cell.length_c   1.000
_cell.angle_alpha   90.00
_cell.angle_beta   90.00
_cell.angle_gamma   90.00
#
_symmetry.space_group_name_H-M   'P 1'
#
loop_
_entity.id
_entity.type
_entity.pdbx_description
1 polymer ?
#
loop_
_entity_poly.entity_id
_entity_poly.type
_entity_poly.pdbx_seq_one_letter_code
_entity_poly.pdbx_strand_id
1 'polypeptide(L)'
;MSTSPKPHELPVQSGDDEFARMRRLFLRQRQAFEAAPYPELALRKAKLRKLIDALRRYQDDIVVAVNADFGVRAGAETKLVEVMGPILEARHALSHMGRWMKPRRRSTELLFLTNRAW
;
A
#
# COMPACT_ATOMS: atom_id res chain seq x y z
N MET A 1 5.50 43.26 10.98
CA MET A 1 4.54 42.43 11.78
C MET A 1 4.30 41.17 11.00
N SER A 2 5.02 40.10 11.35
CA SER A 2 4.96 38.82 10.67
C SER A 2 4.02 37.92 11.47
N THR A 3 2.85 37.60 10.94
CA THR A 3 1.92 36.62 11.52
C THR A 3 2.32 35.24 11.05
N SER A 4 3.01 34.48 11.93
CA SER A 4 3.18 33.05 11.74
C SER A 4 1.82 32.33 11.62
N PRO A 5 1.60 31.45 10.66
CA PRO A 5 0.39 30.64 10.62
C PRO A 5 0.33 29.74 11.85
N LYS A 6 -0.81 29.74 12.55
CA LYS A 6 -1.09 28.81 13.64
C LYS A 6 -0.99 27.38 13.15
N PRO A 7 -0.38 26.47 13.94
CA PRO A 7 -0.44 25.04 13.66
C PRO A 7 -1.91 24.61 13.60
N HIS A 8 -2.25 23.85 12.56
CA HIS A 8 -3.56 23.24 12.42
C HIS A 8 -3.72 22.21 13.55
N GLU A 9 -4.39 22.61 14.63
CA GLU A 9 -4.81 21.69 15.67
C GLU A 9 -5.78 20.69 15.05
N LEU A 10 -5.28 19.49 14.74
CA LEU A 10 -6.13 18.35 14.46
C LEU A 10 -7.02 18.13 15.69
N PRO A 11 -8.35 17.99 15.55
CA PRO A 11 -9.20 17.70 16.69
C PRO A 11 -8.70 16.41 17.34
N VAL A 12 -8.34 16.47 18.61
CA VAL A 12 -8.02 15.31 19.45
C VAL A 12 -9.32 14.51 19.57
N GLN A 13 -9.58 13.65 18.59
CA GLN A 13 -10.60 12.61 18.73
C GLN A 13 -10.13 11.70 19.84
N SER A 14 -11.00 11.34 20.79
CA SER A 14 -10.63 10.45 21.87
C SER A 14 -10.05 9.17 21.27
N GLY A 15 -8.99 8.62 21.86
CA GLY A 15 -8.31 7.43 21.30
C GLY A 15 -9.27 6.25 21.09
N ASP A 16 -10.35 6.19 21.84
CA ASP A 16 -11.42 5.20 21.71
C ASP A 16 -12.19 5.32 20.39
N ASP A 17 -12.47 6.53 19.92
CA ASP A 17 -13.15 6.78 18.63
C ASP A 17 -12.26 6.41 17.45
N GLU A 18 -10.97 6.70 17.52
CA GLU A 18 -9.99 6.33 16.49
C GLU A 18 -9.80 4.81 16.41
N PHE A 19 -9.67 4.15 17.57
CA PHE A 19 -9.57 2.69 17.63
C PHE A 19 -10.83 2.01 17.09
N ALA A 20 -12.02 2.50 17.45
CA ALA A 20 -13.29 2.00 16.95
C ALA A 20 -13.39 2.20 15.42
N ARG A 21 -12.91 3.34 14.88
CA ARG A 21 -12.85 3.61 13.44
C ARG A 21 -11.91 2.65 12.73
N MET A 22 -10.68 2.44 13.24
CA MET A 22 -9.72 1.49 12.67
C MET A 22 -10.28 0.06 12.67
N ARG A 23 -10.90 -0.36 13.77
CA ARG A 23 -11.54 -1.68 13.85
C ARG A 23 -12.65 -1.86 12.84
N ARG A 24 -13.52 -0.87 12.64
CA ARG A 24 -14.55 -0.90 11.58
C ARG A 24 -13.95 -1.03 10.18
N LEU A 25 -12.89 -0.27 9.88
CA LEU A 25 -12.20 -0.35 8.60
C LEU A 25 -11.56 -1.73 8.38
N PHE A 26 -10.89 -2.26 9.39
CA PHE A 26 -10.32 -3.61 9.34
C PHE A 26 -11.38 -4.68 9.06
N LEU A 27 -12.49 -4.67 9.79
CA LEU A 27 -13.58 -5.64 9.58
C LEU A 27 -14.17 -5.56 8.18
N ARG A 28 -14.35 -4.34 7.65
CA ARG A 28 -14.82 -4.15 6.26
C ARG A 28 -13.82 -4.68 5.23
N GLN A 29 -12.53 -4.44 5.43
CA GLN A 29 -11.48 -4.97 4.55
C GLN A 29 -11.41 -6.50 4.61
N ARG A 30 -11.51 -7.07 5.81
CA ARG A 30 -11.55 -8.52 6.01
C ARG A 30 -12.75 -9.14 5.31
N GLN A 31 -13.94 -8.60 5.51
CA GLN A 31 -15.15 -9.07 4.83
C GLN A 31 -15.03 -9.00 3.31
N ALA A 32 -14.48 -7.90 2.77
CA ALA A 32 -14.26 -7.75 1.33
C ALA A 32 -13.23 -8.77 0.81
N PHE A 33 -12.21 -9.09 1.59
CA PHE A 33 -11.24 -10.14 1.25
C PHE A 33 -11.87 -11.54 1.27
N GLU A 34 -12.63 -11.86 2.31
CA GLU A 34 -13.32 -13.16 2.45
C GLU A 34 -14.34 -13.40 1.33
N ALA A 35 -15.00 -12.33 0.84
CA ALA A 35 -15.92 -12.40 -0.30
C ALA A 35 -15.22 -12.67 -1.64
N ALA A 36 -13.95 -12.25 -1.81
CA ALA A 36 -13.17 -12.44 -3.03
C ALA A 36 -11.67 -12.61 -2.73
N PRO A 37 -11.24 -13.74 -2.11
CA PRO A 37 -9.88 -13.91 -1.61
C PRO A 37 -8.84 -14.04 -2.71
N TYR A 38 -9.26 -14.42 -3.92
CA TYR A 38 -8.37 -14.63 -5.07
C TYR A 38 -8.73 -13.72 -6.24
N PRO A 39 -8.50 -12.40 -6.12
CA PRO A 39 -8.83 -11.49 -7.21
C PRO A 39 -8.00 -11.78 -8.45
N GLU A 40 -8.64 -11.69 -9.59
CA GLU A 40 -8.06 -11.91 -10.91
C GLU A 40 -6.92 -10.94 -11.22
N LEU A 41 -6.02 -11.35 -12.14
CA LEU A 41 -4.85 -10.57 -12.56
C LEU A 41 -5.22 -9.14 -12.99
N ALA A 42 -6.31 -8.99 -13.75
CA ALA A 42 -6.77 -7.69 -14.23
C ALA A 42 -7.12 -6.74 -13.08
N LEU A 43 -7.85 -7.25 -12.07
CA LEU A 43 -8.23 -6.47 -10.89
C LEU A 43 -7.00 -6.09 -10.03
N ARG A 44 -6.07 -7.03 -9.84
CA ARG A 44 -4.81 -6.75 -9.12
C ARG A 44 -4.01 -5.64 -9.81
N LYS A 45 -3.87 -5.71 -11.13
CA LYS A 45 -3.20 -4.68 -11.93
C LYS A 45 -3.91 -3.33 -11.85
N ALA A 46 -5.24 -3.33 -11.88
CA ALA A 46 -6.01 -2.09 -11.75
C ALA A 46 -5.81 -1.42 -10.37
N LYS A 47 -5.75 -2.21 -9.28
CA LYS A 47 -5.46 -1.70 -7.93
C LYS A 47 -4.06 -1.07 -7.85
N LEU A 48 -3.03 -1.72 -8.43
CA LEU A 48 -1.67 -1.16 -8.45
C LEU A 48 -1.57 0.12 -9.28
N ARG A 49 -2.27 0.22 -10.42
CA ARG A 49 -2.32 1.47 -11.18
C ARG A 49 -2.95 2.59 -10.37
N LYS A 50 -4.07 2.33 -9.68
CA LYS A 50 -4.68 3.32 -8.77
C LYS A 50 -3.73 3.77 -7.66
N LEU A 51 -2.93 2.86 -7.09
CA LEU A 51 -1.91 3.22 -6.11
C LEU A 51 -0.86 4.17 -6.71
N ILE A 52 -0.33 3.84 -7.89
CA ILE A 52 0.66 4.70 -8.58
C ILE A 52 0.08 6.10 -8.85
N ASP A 53 -1.16 6.17 -9.33
CA ASP A 53 -1.83 7.43 -9.62
C ASP A 53 -2.09 8.24 -8.34
N ALA A 54 -2.47 7.58 -7.24
CA ALA A 54 -2.64 8.22 -5.94
C ALA A 54 -1.31 8.77 -5.42
N LEU A 55 -0.23 7.99 -5.43
CA LEU A 55 1.10 8.43 -4.98
C LEU A 55 1.59 9.66 -5.77
N ARG A 56 1.34 9.69 -7.09
CA ARG A 56 1.68 10.86 -7.92
C ARG A 56 0.83 12.07 -7.61
N ARG A 57 -0.46 11.86 -7.39
CA ARG A 57 -1.41 12.95 -7.08
C ARG A 57 -1.10 13.61 -5.74
N TYR A 58 -0.82 12.81 -4.73
CA TYR A 58 -0.63 13.27 -3.35
C TYR A 58 0.84 13.43 -2.95
N GLN A 59 1.78 13.43 -3.90
CA GLN A 59 3.21 13.49 -3.59
C GLN A 59 3.61 14.69 -2.73
N ASP A 60 3.01 15.86 -2.97
CA ASP A 60 3.32 17.07 -2.22
C ASP A 60 2.68 17.05 -0.84
N ASP A 61 1.47 16.51 -0.72
CA ASP A 61 0.80 16.30 0.57
C ASP A 61 1.58 15.31 1.44
N ILE A 62 2.14 14.25 0.84
CA ILE A 62 3.01 13.30 1.53
C ILE A 62 4.26 14.01 2.06
N VAL A 63 4.89 14.87 1.26
CA VAL A 63 6.07 15.65 1.69
C VAL A 63 5.72 16.52 2.90
N VAL A 64 4.59 17.21 2.85
CA VAL A 64 4.13 18.06 3.96
C VAL A 64 3.88 17.26 5.22
N ALA A 65 3.17 16.13 5.12
CA ALA A 65 2.85 15.26 6.25
C ALA A 65 4.12 14.66 6.88
N VAL A 66 5.01 14.10 6.07
CA VAL A 66 6.28 13.51 6.55
C VAL A 66 7.17 14.56 7.19
N ASN A 67 7.25 15.77 6.61
CA ASN A 67 8.03 16.86 7.21
C ASN A 67 7.42 17.35 8.54
N ALA A 68 6.10 17.32 8.68
CA ALA A 68 5.44 17.64 9.94
C ALA A 68 5.81 16.64 11.05
N ASP A 69 5.92 15.35 10.72
CA ASP A 69 6.25 14.28 11.66
C ASP A 69 7.75 14.31 12.06
N PHE A 70 8.64 14.52 11.10
CA PHE A 70 10.10 14.47 11.31
C PHE A 70 10.75 15.83 11.55
N GLY A 71 10.08 16.92 11.20
CA GLY A 71 10.49 18.31 11.47
C GLY A 71 11.54 18.90 10.54
N VAL A 72 12.47 18.10 10.01
CA VAL A 72 13.66 18.59 9.25
C VAL A 72 13.98 17.76 8.00
N ARG A 73 13.08 16.91 7.55
CA ARG A 73 13.34 16.04 6.40
C ARG A 73 13.23 16.79 5.07
N ALA A 74 14.25 16.68 4.22
CA ALA A 74 14.23 17.32 2.91
C ALA A 74 13.11 16.76 2.04
N GLY A 75 12.31 17.64 1.41
CA GLY A 75 11.20 17.24 0.55
C GLY A 75 11.62 16.38 -0.65
N ALA A 76 12.83 16.62 -1.19
CA ALA A 76 13.41 15.81 -2.26
C ALA A 76 13.68 14.36 -1.82
N GLU A 77 14.17 14.16 -0.60
CA GLU A 77 14.38 12.85 -0.02
C GLU A 77 13.06 12.11 0.18
N THR A 78 12.05 12.77 0.71
CA THR A 78 10.71 12.20 0.87
C THR A 78 10.12 11.78 -0.48
N LYS A 79 10.21 12.62 -1.52
CA LYS A 79 9.75 12.27 -2.87
C LYS A 79 10.47 11.05 -3.43
N LEU A 80 11.78 10.94 -3.19
CA LEU A 80 12.58 9.83 -3.70
C LEU A 80 12.23 8.52 -2.99
N VAL A 81 12.17 8.53 -1.67
CA VAL A 81 12.02 7.31 -0.86
C VAL A 81 10.55 6.91 -0.73
N GLU A 82 9.68 7.84 -0.29
CA GLU A 82 8.29 7.52 0.08
C GLU A 82 7.32 7.53 -1.11
N VAL A 83 7.70 8.18 -2.23
CA VAL A 83 6.84 8.27 -3.42
C VAL A 83 7.43 7.47 -4.57
N MET A 84 8.65 7.77 -4.99
CA MET A 84 9.27 7.12 -6.15
C MET A 84 9.56 5.64 -5.90
N GLY A 85 10.09 5.29 -4.71
CA GLY A 85 10.36 3.90 -4.33
C GLY A 85 9.13 3.00 -4.50
N PRO A 86 8.01 3.26 -3.81
CA PRO A 86 6.78 2.48 -3.99
C PRO A 86 6.22 2.48 -5.41
N ILE A 87 6.38 3.57 -6.18
CA ILE A 87 5.97 3.59 -7.60
C ILE A 87 6.82 2.61 -8.44
N LEU A 88 8.13 2.55 -8.22
CA LEU A 88 9.02 1.62 -8.92
C LEU A 88 8.68 0.17 -8.58
N GLU A 89 8.46 -0.14 -7.31
CA GLU A 89 8.04 -1.48 -6.86
C GLU A 89 6.67 -1.88 -7.45
N ALA A 90 5.71 -0.97 -7.44
CA ALA A 90 4.40 -1.22 -8.04
C ALA A 90 4.49 -1.46 -9.56
N ARG A 91 5.35 -0.74 -10.27
CA ARG A 91 5.63 -0.96 -11.71
C ARG A 91 6.30 -2.31 -11.95
N HIS A 92 7.28 -2.67 -11.12
CA HIS A 92 7.91 -3.98 -11.17
C HIS A 92 6.87 -5.09 -10.98
N ALA A 93 6.02 -4.97 -9.96
CA ALA A 93 4.93 -5.91 -9.73
C ALA A 93 3.96 -5.99 -10.93
N LEU A 94 3.57 -4.85 -11.53
CA LEU A 94 2.71 -4.81 -12.71
C LEU A 94 3.28 -5.61 -13.90
N SER A 95 4.59 -5.54 -14.12
CA SER A 95 5.25 -6.24 -15.23
C SER A 95 5.42 -7.75 -14.97
N HIS A 96 5.57 -8.15 -13.71
CA HIS A 96 5.91 -9.53 -13.35
C HIS A 96 4.73 -10.36 -12.81
N MET A 97 3.66 -9.70 -12.33
CA MET A 97 2.54 -10.35 -11.65
C MET A 97 1.90 -11.49 -12.46
N GLY A 98 1.77 -11.33 -13.78
CA GLY A 98 1.21 -12.38 -14.63
C GLY A 98 2.06 -13.66 -14.62
N ARG A 99 3.38 -13.53 -14.47
CA ARG A 99 4.29 -14.67 -14.31
C ARG A 99 4.23 -15.27 -12.92
N TRP A 100 4.15 -14.43 -11.90
CA TRP A 100 4.10 -14.85 -10.49
C TRP A 100 2.82 -15.62 -10.14
N MET A 101 1.71 -15.28 -10.79
CA MET A 101 0.42 -15.93 -10.58
C MET A 101 0.30 -17.29 -11.30
N LYS A 102 1.27 -17.67 -12.15
CA LYS A 102 1.26 -18.97 -12.79
C LYS A 102 1.68 -20.06 -11.81
N PRO A 103 0.96 -21.21 -11.76
CA PRO A 103 1.38 -22.36 -11.00
C PRO A 103 2.79 -22.80 -11.43
N ARG A 104 3.64 -23.10 -10.47
CA ARG A 104 4.98 -23.65 -10.72
C ARG A 104 5.02 -25.10 -10.27
N ARG A 105 5.32 -26.00 -11.21
CA ARG A 105 5.58 -27.40 -10.85
C ARG A 105 6.81 -27.46 -9.96
N ARG A 106 6.72 -28.24 -8.90
CA ARG A 106 7.85 -28.61 -8.03
C ARG A 106 8.19 -30.06 -8.26
N SER A 107 9.49 -30.41 -8.25
CA SER A 107 9.92 -31.81 -8.24
C SER A 107 9.48 -32.44 -6.92
N THR A 108 8.82 -33.56 -7.00
CA THR A 108 8.51 -34.40 -5.84
C THR A 108 9.59 -35.49 -5.72
N GLU A 109 9.97 -35.81 -4.49
CA GLU A 109 10.86 -36.95 -4.24
C GLU A 109 10.24 -38.26 -4.74
N LEU A 110 11.08 -39.27 -5.05
CA LEU A 110 10.68 -40.53 -5.66
C LEU A 110 9.53 -41.23 -4.90
N LEU A 111 9.52 -41.09 -3.57
CA LEU A 111 8.48 -41.64 -2.67
C LEU A 111 7.10 -41.01 -2.87
N PHE A 112 7.02 -39.83 -3.47
CA PHE A 112 5.80 -39.05 -3.62
C PHE A 112 5.41 -38.80 -5.08
N LEU A 113 5.89 -39.62 -6.01
CA LEU A 113 5.64 -39.49 -7.45
C LEU A 113 4.15 -39.48 -7.83
N THR A 114 3.30 -40.08 -6.99
CA THR A 114 1.85 -40.08 -7.18
C THR A 114 1.17 -38.77 -6.75
N ASN A 115 1.88 -37.91 -6.00
CA ASN A 115 1.38 -36.64 -5.53
C ASN A 115 1.75 -35.52 -6.51
N ARG A 116 0.82 -34.60 -6.72
CA ARG A 116 1.07 -33.38 -7.51
C ARG A 116 1.29 -32.22 -6.56
N ALA A 117 2.47 -31.57 -6.63
CA ALA A 117 2.77 -30.32 -5.95
C ALA A 117 2.74 -29.15 -6.95
N TRP A 118 2.01 -28.10 -6.60
CA TRP A 118 1.85 -26.86 -7.40
C TRP A 118 2.42 -25.68 -6.66
#